data_acd4ecd1f9185af662ecf15e0cad79b9
#
_entry.id   acd4ecd1f9185af662ecf15e0cad79b9
#
_cell.length_a   1.000
_cell.length_b   1.000
_cell.length_c   1.000
_cell.angle_alpha   90.00
_cell.angle_beta   90.00
_cell.angle_gamma   90.00
#
_symmetry.space_group_name_H-M   'P 1'
#
loop_
_entity.id
_entity.type
_entity.pdbx_description
1 polymer ?
#
loop_
_entity_poly.entity_id
_entity_poly.type
_entity_poly.pdbx_seq_one_letter_code
_entity_poly.pdbx_strand_id
1 'polypeptide(L)'
;MKRFWRWSEPDCRARDETAPDARTLYLEGVIAEDSWFEDDVTPAAFKADLVSGSGPITVWINSPGGCCVAAAQIYNMLMEYPGDVTVKIDGIAASAASVVAMAGTRVLMSPVSTMMIHNPLTVAIGDSEEMRKAVQMLDEYKESIINA
;
A
#
# COMPACT_ATOMS: atom_id res chain seq x y z
N MET A 1 15.49 -11.18 -1.37
CA MET A 1 14.18 -10.83 -0.82
C MET A 1 13.24 -10.42 -1.96
N LYS A 2 11.97 -10.81 -1.95
CA LYS A 2 11.03 -10.34 -2.97
C LYS A 2 10.60 -8.93 -2.61
N ARG A 3 10.78 -7.98 -3.52
CA ARG A 3 10.17 -6.66 -3.41
C ARG A 3 8.66 -6.82 -3.29
N PHE A 4 7.98 -6.06 -2.45
CA PHE A 4 6.52 -6.09 -2.33
C PHE A 4 5.84 -5.22 -3.40
N TRP A 5 6.63 -4.52 -4.23
CA TRP A 5 6.17 -3.83 -5.43
C TRP A 5 7.13 -4.06 -6.59
N ARG A 6 6.66 -3.89 -7.78
CA ARG A 6 7.46 -3.83 -8.99
C ARG A 6 6.77 -2.95 -10.03
N TRP A 7 7.57 -2.31 -10.87
CA TRP A 7 7.07 -1.76 -12.11
C TRP A 7 7.16 -2.85 -13.18
N SER A 8 6.12 -2.94 -14.01
CA SER A 8 6.21 -3.69 -15.26
C SER A 8 6.24 -2.72 -16.43
N GLU A 9 6.92 -3.10 -17.50
CA GLU A 9 6.66 -2.52 -18.80
C GLU A 9 5.21 -2.79 -19.21
N PRO A 10 4.58 -1.95 -20.06
CA PRO A 10 3.21 -2.16 -20.49
C PRO A 10 3.03 -3.57 -21.05
N ASP A 11 2.52 -4.49 -20.26
CA ASP A 11 2.15 -5.83 -20.73
C ASP A 11 0.86 -5.70 -21.52
N CYS A 12 0.85 -6.28 -22.71
CA CYS A 12 -0.34 -6.33 -23.57
C CYS A 12 -1.55 -7.02 -22.92
N ARG A 13 -1.36 -7.71 -21.79
CA ARG A 13 -2.43 -8.33 -21.00
C ARG A 13 -3.07 -7.39 -19.98
N ALA A 14 -2.40 -6.29 -19.64
CA ALA A 14 -2.86 -5.30 -18.67
C ALA A 14 -3.43 -4.04 -19.35
N ARG A 15 -3.69 -4.08 -20.65
CA ARG A 15 -4.30 -2.93 -21.34
C ARG A 15 -5.66 -2.64 -20.74
N ASP A 16 -5.69 -1.67 -19.86
CA ASP A 16 -6.91 -0.93 -19.59
C ASP A 16 -7.19 -0.12 -20.83
N GLU A 17 -8.26 -0.43 -21.55
CA GLU A 17 -8.66 0.30 -22.76
C GLU A 17 -8.92 1.78 -22.45
N THR A 18 -9.07 2.14 -21.17
CA THR A 18 -9.32 3.52 -20.70
C THR A 18 -8.03 4.31 -20.41
N ALA A 19 -6.85 3.64 -20.31
CA ALA A 19 -5.56 4.28 -20.06
C ALA A 19 -4.42 3.49 -20.71
N PRO A 20 -4.32 3.48 -22.05
CA PRO A 20 -3.36 2.62 -22.79
C PRO A 20 -1.89 2.90 -22.49
N ASP A 21 -1.56 4.06 -21.94
CA ASP A 21 -0.19 4.50 -21.63
C ASP A 21 0.10 4.53 -20.10
N ALA A 22 -0.78 3.98 -19.27
CA ALA A 22 -0.59 3.97 -17.82
C ALA A 22 0.54 3.01 -17.42
N ARG A 23 1.50 3.52 -16.65
CA ARG A 23 2.52 2.68 -16.02
C ARG A 23 1.87 1.80 -14.96
N THR A 24 2.32 0.57 -14.82
CA THR A 24 1.75 -0.38 -13.86
C THR A 24 2.73 -0.68 -12.73
N LEU A 25 2.26 -0.48 -11.49
CA LEU A 25 2.93 -0.84 -10.26
C LEU A 25 2.21 -2.03 -9.63
N TYR A 26 2.95 -3.08 -9.28
CA TYR A 26 2.41 -4.23 -8.54
C TYR A 26 2.84 -4.15 -7.08
N LEU A 27 1.87 -4.15 -6.18
CA LEU A 27 2.07 -4.15 -4.74
C LEU A 27 1.67 -5.53 -4.21
N GLU A 28 2.66 -6.42 -4.09
CA GLU A 28 2.46 -7.83 -3.78
C GLU A 28 3.17 -8.22 -2.49
N GLY A 29 2.51 -8.98 -1.62
CA GLY A 29 3.07 -9.50 -0.38
C GLY A 29 2.93 -8.55 0.81
N VAL A 30 3.73 -8.76 1.85
CA VAL A 30 3.65 -8.02 3.11
C VAL A 30 4.24 -6.62 2.96
N ILE A 31 3.51 -5.61 3.46
CA ILE A 31 4.01 -4.23 3.57
C ILE A 31 4.92 -4.15 4.79
N ALA A 32 6.18 -3.74 4.60
CA ALA A 32 7.18 -3.65 5.65
C ALA A 32 7.93 -2.32 5.60
N GLU A 33 8.30 -1.80 6.77
CA GLU A 33 9.04 -0.56 6.91
C GLU A 33 10.55 -0.80 6.75
N ASP A 34 11.02 -1.90 7.34
CA ASP A 34 12.42 -2.33 7.31
C ASP A 34 12.55 -3.75 6.76
N SER A 35 13.60 -3.99 6.01
CA SER A 35 14.10 -5.31 5.75
C SER A 35 15.48 -5.46 6.39
N TRP A 36 15.75 -6.62 6.94
CA TRP A 36 17.00 -6.91 7.65
C TRP A 36 18.17 -7.28 6.72
N PHE A 37 18.04 -7.05 5.41
CA PHE A 37 19.05 -7.39 4.40
C PHE A 37 19.22 -6.24 3.39
N GLU A 38 20.40 -6.14 2.77
CA GLU A 38 20.83 -5.04 1.87
C GLU A 38 19.93 -4.79 0.65
N ASP A 39 18.96 -5.66 0.38
CA ASP A 39 17.99 -5.50 -0.72
C ASP A 39 16.67 -4.81 -0.28
N ASP A 40 16.71 -3.97 0.75
CA ASP A 40 15.57 -3.39 1.40
C ASP A 40 14.83 -2.38 0.53
N VAL A 41 13.56 -2.62 0.38
CA VAL A 41 12.67 -1.70 -0.30
C VAL A 41 12.04 -0.78 0.74
N THR A 42 12.70 0.34 0.95
CA THR A 42 12.22 1.39 1.84
C THR A 42 11.15 2.25 1.16
N PRO A 43 10.28 2.94 1.90
CA PRO A 43 9.39 3.97 1.34
C PRO A 43 10.12 5.02 0.49
N ALA A 44 11.39 5.30 0.80
CA ALA A 44 12.22 6.19 -0.01
C ALA A 44 12.54 5.63 -1.40
N ALA A 45 12.84 4.32 -1.50
CA ALA A 45 13.04 3.66 -2.79
C ALA A 45 11.73 3.59 -3.59
N PHE A 46 10.59 3.32 -2.91
CA PHE A 46 9.27 3.38 -3.53
C PHE A 46 9.00 4.78 -4.13
N LYS A 47 9.30 5.84 -3.38
CA LYS A 47 9.14 7.22 -3.85
C LYS A 47 9.99 7.50 -5.09
N ALA A 48 11.26 7.08 -5.10
CA ALA A 48 12.14 7.28 -6.24
C ALA A 48 11.59 6.60 -7.51
N ASP A 49 11.09 5.37 -7.37
CA ASP A 49 10.46 4.64 -8.47
C ASP A 49 9.15 5.30 -8.92
N LEU A 50 8.33 5.76 -7.98
CA LEU A 50 7.06 6.43 -8.28
C LEU A 50 7.27 7.69 -9.12
N VAL A 51 8.24 8.53 -8.76
CA VAL A 51 8.52 9.80 -9.44
C VAL A 51 9.42 9.66 -10.67
N SER A 52 9.92 8.47 -10.99
CA SER A 52 10.79 8.21 -12.13
C SER A 52 10.11 8.43 -13.50
N GLY A 53 8.81 8.64 -13.52
CA GLY A 53 8.03 8.90 -14.73
C GLY A 53 6.79 9.74 -14.40
N SER A 54 6.04 10.08 -15.44
CA SER A 54 4.83 10.92 -15.35
C SER A 54 3.63 10.25 -16.03
N GLY A 55 2.46 10.86 -15.89
CA GLY A 55 1.22 10.36 -16.49
C GLY A 55 0.44 9.44 -15.55
N PRO A 56 -0.68 8.88 -15.98
CA PRO A 56 -1.51 8.02 -15.15
C PRO A 56 -0.79 6.73 -14.77
N ILE A 57 -1.09 6.21 -13.57
CA ILE A 57 -0.57 4.93 -13.09
C ILE A 57 -1.69 3.97 -12.72
N THR A 58 -1.41 2.68 -12.87
CA THR A 58 -2.25 1.61 -12.33
C THR A 58 -1.50 0.87 -11.23
N VAL A 59 -2.10 0.78 -10.05
CA VAL A 59 -1.54 0.03 -8.91
C VAL A 59 -2.35 -1.25 -8.72
N TRP A 60 -1.74 -2.39 -9.00
CA TRP A 60 -2.33 -3.69 -8.70
C TRP A 60 -1.94 -4.11 -7.29
N ILE A 61 -2.93 -4.45 -6.46
CA ILE A 61 -2.72 -4.82 -5.07
C ILE A 61 -3.12 -6.29 -4.86
N ASN A 62 -2.17 -7.06 -4.31
CA ASN A 62 -2.40 -8.39 -3.76
C ASN A 62 -1.58 -8.54 -2.48
N SER A 63 -2.10 -8.03 -1.37
CA SER A 63 -1.35 -7.90 -0.12
C SER A 63 -2.22 -8.19 1.10
N PRO A 64 -1.70 -8.97 2.06
CA PRO A 64 -2.35 -9.17 3.36
C PRO A 64 -2.21 -7.94 4.29
N GLY A 65 -1.51 -6.90 3.86
CA GLY A 65 -1.16 -5.75 4.67
C GLY A 65 0.20 -5.87 5.34
N GLY A 66 0.36 -5.29 6.52
CA GLY A 66 1.62 -5.27 7.28
C GLY A 66 1.78 -4.02 8.12
N CYS A 67 2.93 -3.34 8.04
CA CYS A 67 3.24 -2.15 8.82
C CYS A 67 2.34 -0.96 8.44
N CYS A 68 1.60 -0.44 9.44
CA CYS A 68 0.71 0.70 9.26
C CYS A 68 1.47 1.98 8.86
N VAL A 69 2.67 2.20 9.41
CA VAL A 69 3.49 3.39 9.11
C VAL A 69 3.96 3.37 7.66
N ALA A 70 4.47 2.23 7.20
CA ALA A 70 4.89 2.08 5.80
C ALA A 70 3.71 2.25 4.83
N ALA A 71 2.54 1.71 5.17
CA ALA A 71 1.33 1.88 4.38
C ALA A 71 0.87 3.35 4.33
N ALA A 72 0.90 4.06 5.45
CA ALA A 72 0.58 5.49 5.50
C ALA A 72 1.53 6.33 4.64
N GLN A 73 2.83 6.00 4.65
CA GLN A 73 3.80 6.67 3.77
C GLN A 73 3.49 6.43 2.29
N ILE A 74 3.20 5.18 1.91
CA ILE A 74 2.83 4.84 0.53
C ILE A 74 1.53 5.53 0.12
N TYR A 75 0.52 5.54 1.00
CA TYR A 75 -0.73 6.27 0.80
C TYR A 75 -0.47 7.75 0.48
N ASN A 76 0.32 8.45 1.31
CA ASN A 76 0.63 9.85 1.10
C ASN A 76 1.39 10.09 -0.21
N MET A 77 2.34 9.21 -0.57
CA MET A 77 3.06 9.31 -1.84
C MET A 77 2.14 9.17 -3.05
N LEU A 78 1.14 8.29 -2.97
CA LEU A 78 0.16 8.12 -4.04
C LEU A 78 -0.83 9.29 -4.10
N MET A 79 -1.24 9.83 -2.94
CA MET A 79 -2.09 11.04 -2.86
C MET A 79 -1.39 12.29 -3.42
N GLU A 80 -0.07 12.41 -3.21
CA GLU A 80 0.74 13.51 -3.76
C GLU A 80 1.13 13.31 -5.22
N TYR A 81 0.86 12.14 -5.79
CA TYR A 81 1.22 11.85 -7.17
C TYR A 81 0.44 12.75 -8.15
N PRO A 82 1.11 13.43 -9.11
CA PRO A 82 0.45 14.44 -9.96
C PRO A 82 -0.44 13.86 -11.07
N GLY A 83 -0.44 12.54 -11.25
CA GLY A 83 -1.28 11.83 -12.24
C GLY A 83 -2.42 11.06 -11.61
N ASP A 84 -3.36 10.59 -12.43
CA ASP A 84 -4.42 9.71 -11.98
C ASP A 84 -3.85 8.38 -11.48
N VAL A 85 -4.35 7.93 -10.33
CA VAL A 85 -4.00 6.66 -9.71
C VAL A 85 -5.20 5.72 -9.77
N THR A 86 -5.14 4.72 -10.64
CA THR A 86 -6.14 3.65 -10.66
C THR A 86 -5.64 2.47 -9.84
N VAL A 87 -6.31 2.16 -8.75
CA VAL A 87 -6.04 0.95 -7.96
C VAL A 87 -6.89 -0.20 -8.45
N LYS A 88 -6.28 -1.36 -8.63
CA LYS A 88 -6.97 -2.62 -8.95
C LYS A 88 -6.65 -3.66 -7.89
N ILE A 89 -7.67 -4.19 -7.23
CA ILE A 89 -7.50 -5.28 -6.28
C ILE A 89 -7.46 -6.60 -7.06
N ASP A 90 -6.27 -7.19 -7.15
CA ASP A 90 -6.07 -8.44 -7.90
C ASP A 90 -6.67 -9.64 -7.15
N GLY A 91 -6.19 -9.93 -5.97
CA GLY A 91 -6.74 -10.97 -5.09
C GLY A 91 -7.28 -10.40 -3.80
N ILE A 92 -6.42 -9.76 -3.02
CA ILE A 92 -6.78 -9.20 -1.71
C ILE A 92 -6.07 -7.88 -1.45
N ALA A 93 -6.80 -6.93 -0.83
CA ALA A 93 -6.24 -5.76 -0.17
C ALA A 93 -6.67 -5.79 1.30
N ALA A 94 -5.85 -6.37 2.17
CA ALA A 94 -6.19 -6.55 3.56
C ALA A 94 -5.39 -5.64 4.49
N SER A 95 -6.02 -5.25 5.62
CA SER A 95 -5.35 -4.51 6.69
C SER A 95 -4.68 -3.23 6.15
N ALA A 96 -3.40 -3.02 6.39
CA ALA A 96 -2.64 -1.87 5.91
C ALA A 96 -2.68 -1.69 4.37
N ALA A 97 -2.88 -2.76 3.60
CA ALA A 97 -3.04 -2.66 2.15
C ALA A 97 -4.38 -2.03 1.74
N SER A 98 -5.42 -2.12 2.56
CA SER A 98 -6.69 -1.42 2.32
C SER A 98 -6.52 0.10 2.43
N VAL A 99 -5.66 0.57 3.33
CA VAL A 99 -5.31 1.99 3.45
C VAL A 99 -4.62 2.47 2.16
N VAL A 100 -3.62 1.72 1.67
CA VAL A 100 -2.96 2.06 0.40
C VAL A 100 -3.95 2.11 -0.76
N ALA A 101 -4.92 1.20 -0.79
CA ALA A 101 -5.93 1.17 -1.84
C ALA A 101 -6.78 2.45 -1.89
N MET A 102 -7.05 3.08 -0.75
CA MET A 102 -7.84 4.32 -0.67
C MET A 102 -7.13 5.53 -1.26
N ALA A 103 -5.84 5.48 -1.53
CA ALA A 103 -5.12 6.54 -2.25
C ALA A 103 -5.47 6.60 -3.74
N GLY A 104 -6.20 5.63 -4.27
CA GLY A 104 -6.61 5.61 -5.67
C GLY A 104 -7.65 6.67 -6.01
N THR A 105 -7.45 7.42 -7.10
CA THR A 105 -8.50 8.25 -7.72
C THR A 105 -9.70 7.38 -8.11
N ARG A 106 -9.42 6.12 -8.46
CA ARG A 106 -10.40 5.07 -8.73
C ARG A 106 -9.93 3.76 -8.10
N VAL A 107 -10.84 3.06 -7.43
CA VAL A 107 -10.57 1.73 -6.88
C VAL A 107 -11.47 0.72 -7.56
N LEU A 108 -10.88 -0.27 -8.21
CA LEU A 108 -11.57 -1.30 -8.97
C LEU A 108 -11.39 -2.66 -8.29
N MET A 109 -12.50 -3.36 -8.08
CA MET A 109 -12.52 -4.71 -7.53
C MET A 109 -13.21 -5.65 -8.50
N SER A 110 -12.66 -6.83 -8.67
CA SER A 110 -13.36 -7.91 -9.38
C SER A 110 -14.37 -8.59 -8.45
N PRO A 111 -15.35 -9.33 -8.99
CA PRO A 111 -16.30 -10.07 -8.15
C PRO A 111 -15.67 -11.13 -7.24
N VAL A 112 -14.41 -11.50 -7.49
CA VAL A 112 -13.67 -12.51 -6.73
C VAL A 112 -12.56 -11.92 -5.87
N SER A 113 -12.30 -10.61 -5.98
CA SER A 113 -11.31 -9.95 -5.12
C SER A 113 -11.93 -9.54 -3.80
N THR A 114 -11.08 -9.42 -2.77
CA THR A 114 -11.51 -9.14 -1.40
C THR A 114 -10.78 -7.91 -0.86
N MET A 115 -11.52 -7.07 -0.14
CA MET A 115 -10.97 -6.03 0.72
C MET A 115 -11.31 -6.35 2.17
N MET A 116 -10.33 -6.28 3.06
CA MET A 116 -10.53 -6.51 4.49
C MET A 116 -9.98 -5.35 5.31
N ILE A 117 -10.87 -4.76 6.10
CA ILE A 117 -10.56 -3.65 7.01
C ILE A 117 -10.79 -4.13 8.43
N HIS A 118 -9.83 -3.88 9.30
CA HIS A 118 -9.93 -4.17 10.73
C HIS A 118 -9.16 -3.15 11.56
N ASN A 119 -9.42 -3.12 12.86
CA ASN A 119 -8.63 -2.29 13.78
C ASN A 119 -7.17 -2.71 13.77
N PRO A 120 -6.23 -1.76 13.96
CA PRO A 120 -4.80 -2.09 14.07
C PRO A 120 -4.57 -3.02 15.27
N LEU A 121 -3.57 -3.86 15.16
CA LEU A 121 -3.16 -4.76 16.23
C LEU A 121 -1.64 -4.72 16.42
N THR A 122 -1.19 -4.98 17.63
CA THR A 122 0.24 -5.08 17.95
C THR A 122 0.47 -6.14 19.02
N VAL A 123 1.73 -6.50 19.21
CA VAL A 123 2.20 -7.28 20.36
C VAL A 123 3.01 -6.34 21.24
N ALA A 124 2.64 -6.20 22.51
CA ALA A 124 3.37 -5.40 23.48
C ALA A 124 3.78 -6.26 24.67
N ILE A 125 4.97 -5.99 25.20
CA ILE A 125 5.54 -6.68 26.37
C ILE A 125 6.11 -5.60 27.28
N GLY A 126 5.74 -5.60 28.55
CA GLY A 126 6.22 -4.63 29.52
C GLY A 126 5.31 -4.54 30.74
N ASP A 127 5.50 -3.47 31.51
CA ASP A 127 4.66 -3.18 32.68
C ASP A 127 3.35 -2.46 32.28
N SER A 128 2.59 -2.04 33.30
CA SER A 128 1.29 -1.39 33.07
C SER A 128 1.40 -0.05 32.34
N GLU A 129 2.55 0.63 32.40
CA GLU A 129 2.79 1.89 31.70
C GLU A 129 3.03 1.61 30.20
N GLU A 130 3.85 0.62 29.88
CA GLU A 130 4.10 0.19 28.51
C GLU A 130 2.81 -0.31 27.82
N MET A 131 1.95 -1.02 28.56
CA MET A 131 0.65 -1.43 28.04
C MET A 131 -0.25 -0.24 27.70
N ARG A 132 -0.25 0.82 28.54
CA ARG A 132 -1.04 2.03 28.24
C ARG A 132 -0.51 2.77 27.02
N LYS A 133 0.80 2.84 26.84
CA LYS A 133 1.42 3.43 25.62
C LYS A 133 1.02 2.64 24.36
N ALA A 134 1.01 1.31 24.43
CA ALA A 134 0.58 0.48 23.32
C ALA A 134 -0.89 0.69 22.95
N VAL A 135 -1.77 0.83 23.95
CA VAL A 135 -3.19 1.15 23.72
C VAL A 135 -3.33 2.52 23.05
N GLN A 136 -2.66 3.54 23.58
CA GLN A 136 -2.70 4.89 22.98
C GLN A 136 -2.20 4.88 21.54
N MET A 137 -1.10 4.22 21.25
CA MET A 137 -0.57 4.08 19.89
C MET A 137 -1.58 3.41 18.93
N LEU A 138 -2.27 2.36 19.38
CA LEU A 138 -3.29 1.69 18.59
C LEU A 138 -4.49 2.60 18.31
N ASP A 139 -4.91 3.41 19.27
CA ASP A 139 -5.97 4.40 19.08
C ASP A 139 -5.57 5.45 18.04
N GLU A 140 -4.34 5.97 18.09
CA GLU A 140 -3.81 6.91 17.10
C GLU A 140 -3.75 6.29 15.68
N TYR A 141 -3.30 5.04 15.55
CA TYR A 141 -3.31 4.34 14.27
C TYR A 141 -4.72 4.08 13.74
N LYS A 142 -5.65 3.77 14.63
CA LYS A 142 -7.06 3.61 14.26
C LYS A 142 -7.63 4.89 13.67
N GLU A 143 -7.40 6.04 14.30
CA GLU A 143 -7.83 7.34 13.77
C GLU A 143 -7.18 7.64 12.43
N SER A 144 -5.89 7.33 12.25
CA SER A 144 -5.20 7.46 10.97
C SER A 144 -5.85 6.62 9.87
N ILE A 145 -6.22 5.38 10.17
CA ILE A 145 -6.91 4.48 9.22
C ILE A 145 -8.31 5.01 8.86
N ILE A 146 -9.03 5.58 9.82
CA ILE A 146 -10.37 6.15 9.59
C ILE A 146 -10.31 7.37 8.66
N ASN A 147 -9.20 8.10 8.66
CA ASN A 147 -9.01 9.29 7.85
C ASN A 147 -8.52 8.99 6.42
N ALA A 148 -8.16 7.78 6.12
CA ALA A 148 -7.76 7.35 4.77
C ALA A 148 -9.00 6.99 3.93
#